data_544d8cb053ff55d64231893059e87827
#
_entry.id   544d8cb053ff55d64231893059e87827
#
_cell.length_a   1.000
_cell.length_b   1.000
_cell.length_c   1.000
_cell.angle_alpha   90.00
_cell.angle_beta   90.00
_cell.angle_gamma   90.00
#
_symmetry.space_group_name_H-M   'P 1'
#
loop_
_entity.id
_entity.type
_entity.pdbx_description
1 polymer ?
#
loop_
_entity_poly.entity_id
_entity_poly.type
_entity_poly.pdbx_seq_one_letter_code
_entity_poly.pdbx_strand_id
1 'polypeptide(L)'
;MMKALVKRHPKKGIWLESIPEPLCGANEVKIRITHTAICGTDFHIFDWDDWAQRTIKTPLVIGHEFCGIISEIGENVTQHKIGDRVSGEGHITCDDCRNCRAGKKHLCQKTIGIGVHKNGSFAEYLVIPG
;
A
#
# COMPACT_ATOMS: atom_id res chain seq x y z
N MET A 1 9.63 10.01 -11.88
CA MET A 1 9.72 10.25 -10.43
C MET A 1 8.38 10.75 -9.92
N MET A 2 8.01 10.38 -8.72
CA MET A 2 6.78 10.85 -8.07
C MET A 2 7.09 11.37 -6.66
N LYS A 3 6.22 12.25 -6.14
CA LYS A 3 6.30 12.71 -4.75
C LYS A 3 5.68 11.68 -3.84
N ALA A 4 6.30 11.44 -2.68
CA ALA A 4 5.80 10.52 -1.67
C ALA A 4 6.21 10.95 -0.28
N LEU A 5 5.41 10.58 0.72
CA LEU A 5 5.76 10.70 2.13
C LEU A 5 6.42 9.40 2.57
N VAL A 6 7.71 9.49 2.87
CA VAL A 6 8.56 8.32 3.12
C VAL A 6 9.03 8.30 4.57
N LYS A 7 8.86 7.15 5.21
CA LYS A 7 9.57 6.86 6.47
C LYS A 7 10.99 6.47 6.12
N ARG A 8 11.86 7.47 6.00
CA ARG A 8 13.25 7.27 5.55
C ARG A 8 14.15 6.74 6.64
N HIS A 9 13.99 7.26 7.85
CA HIS A 9 14.89 6.98 8.96
C HIS A 9 14.14 6.35 10.14
N PRO A 10 14.81 5.47 10.92
CA PRO A 10 14.23 4.83 12.11
C PRO A 10 14.20 5.80 13.29
N LYS A 11 13.44 6.86 13.16
CA LYS A 11 13.25 7.89 14.18
C LYS A 11 11.95 8.65 13.92
N LYS A 12 11.51 9.46 14.87
CA LYS A 12 10.32 10.30 14.73
C LYS A 12 10.41 11.19 13.47
N GLY A 13 9.33 11.24 12.73
CA GLY A 13 9.21 12.07 11.53
C GLY A 13 8.78 11.28 10.29
N ILE A 14 8.43 12.02 9.25
CA ILE A 14 8.09 11.56 7.90
C ILE A 14 8.66 12.58 6.94
N TRP A 15 9.20 12.13 5.81
CA TRP A 15 9.91 12.99 4.88
C TRP A 15 9.24 13.00 3.52
N LEU A 16 9.05 14.20 2.96
CA LEU A 16 8.59 14.35 1.58
C LEU A 16 9.78 14.15 0.65
N GLU A 17 9.66 13.19 -0.25
CA GLU A 17 10.74 12.81 -1.17
C GLU A 17 10.22 12.61 -2.59
N SER A 18 11.13 12.69 -3.53
CA SER A 18 10.91 12.29 -4.92
C SER A 18 11.50 10.89 -5.11
N ILE A 19 10.66 9.94 -5.48
CA ILE A 19 11.04 8.53 -5.65
C ILE A 19 10.57 8.01 -7.01
N PRO A 20 11.13 6.91 -7.52
CA PRO A 20 10.65 6.29 -8.74
C PRO A 20 9.18 5.87 -8.64
N GLU A 21 8.43 6.04 -9.72
CA GLU A 21 7.09 5.46 -9.80
C GLU A 21 7.17 3.93 -9.76
N PRO A 22 6.20 3.26 -9.11
CA PRO A 22 6.17 1.81 -9.09
C PRO A 22 5.83 1.26 -10.48
N LEU A 23 6.38 0.11 -10.82
CA LEU A 23 6.05 -0.61 -12.05
C LEU A 23 4.81 -1.47 -11.80
N CYS A 24 3.92 -1.52 -12.79
CA CYS A 24 2.71 -2.35 -12.73
C CYS A 24 3.02 -3.75 -13.26
N GLY A 25 2.90 -4.74 -12.39
CA GLY A 25 3.09 -6.14 -12.77
C GLY A 25 1.87 -6.74 -13.49
N ALA A 26 2.04 -7.95 -14.02
CA ALA A 26 1.02 -8.62 -14.83
C ALA A 26 -0.31 -8.83 -14.11
N ASN A 27 -0.29 -9.00 -12.80
CA ASN A 27 -1.49 -9.26 -11.96
C ASN A 27 -1.88 -8.05 -11.11
N GLU A 28 -1.37 -6.88 -11.43
CA GLU A 28 -1.51 -5.70 -10.61
C GLU A 28 -2.23 -4.57 -11.34
N VAL A 29 -2.73 -3.62 -10.57
CA VAL A 29 -3.24 -2.34 -11.09
C VAL A 29 -2.41 -1.21 -10.50
N LYS A 30 -2.17 -0.17 -11.30
CA LYS A 30 -1.53 1.06 -10.87
C LYS A 30 -2.58 2.13 -10.73
N ILE A 31 -2.65 2.72 -9.56
CA ILE A 31 -3.68 3.69 -9.18
C ILE A 31 -3.03 5.05 -9.03
N ARG A 32 -3.54 6.03 -9.73
CA ARG A 32 -3.22 7.44 -9.49
C ARG A 32 -4.05 7.90 -8.29
N ILE A 33 -3.40 8.15 -7.18
CA ILE A 33 -4.06 8.52 -5.92
C ILE A 33 -4.66 9.92 -6.04
N THR A 34 -5.92 10.05 -5.70
CA THR A 34 -6.63 11.35 -5.67
C THR A 34 -6.88 11.82 -4.25
N HIS A 35 -7.13 10.91 -3.33
CA HIS A 35 -7.41 11.20 -1.93
C HIS A 35 -6.77 10.12 -1.05
N THR A 36 -6.29 10.53 0.10
CA THR A 36 -5.80 9.62 1.12
C THR A 36 -6.19 10.16 2.49
N ALA A 37 -6.24 9.29 3.49
CA ALA A 37 -6.62 9.63 4.85
C ALA A 37 -5.57 9.12 5.84
N ILE A 38 -5.47 9.80 6.96
CA ILE A 38 -4.54 9.44 8.04
C ILE A 38 -5.27 8.51 9.02
N CYS A 39 -4.65 7.37 9.32
CA CYS A 39 -5.08 6.43 10.34
C CYS A 39 -4.16 6.53 11.55
N GLY A 40 -4.62 6.06 12.71
CA GLY A 40 -3.80 5.97 13.91
C GLY A 40 -2.50 5.20 13.72
N THR A 41 -2.50 4.21 12.84
CA THR A 41 -1.29 3.46 12.46
C THR A 41 -0.22 4.36 11.88
N ASP A 42 -0.59 5.34 11.06
CA ASP A 42 0.36 6.30 10.47
C ASP A 42 0.99 7.18 11.55
N PHE A 43 0.21 7.53 12.57
CA PHE A 43 0.73 8.28 13.70
C PHE A 43 1.76 7.47 14.49
N HIS A 44 1.51 6.18 14.73
CA HIS A 44 2.47 5.29 15.38
C HIS A 44 3.79 5.20 14.60
N ILE A 45 3.70 5.16 13.27
CA ILE A 45 4.88 5.15 12.40
C ILE A 45 5.61 6.48 12.46
N PHE A 46 4.86 7.60 12.43
CA PHE A 46 5.44 8.93 12.57
C PHE A 46 6.20 9.06 13.90
N ASP A 47 5.56 8.67 15.00
CA ASP A 47 6.10 8.79 16.35
C ASP A 47 7.25 7.81 16.63
N TRP A 48 7.35 6.77 15.84
CA TRP A 48 8.36 5.71 15.94
C TRP A 48 8.31 5.00 17.30
N ASP A 49 7.10 4.62 17.71
CA ASP A 49 6.87 3.90 18.95
C ASP A 49 7.41 2.45 18.91
N ASP A 50 7.24 1.71 20.01
CA ASP A 50 7.75 0.34 20.12
C ASP A 50 7.21 -0.59 19.06
N TRP A 51 5.93 -0.45 18.69
CA TRP A 51 5.33 -1.25 17.63
C TRP A 51 5.98 -0.93 16.27
N ALA A 52 6.15 0.35 15.96
CA ALA A 52 6.78 0.76 14.70
C ALA A 52 8.22 0.26 14.60
N GLN A 53 8.96 0.35 15.69
CA GLN A 53 10.35 -0.13 15.74
C GLN A 53 10.48 -1.62 15.44
N ARG A 54 9.50 -2.43 15.88
CA ARG A 54 9.50 -3.87 15.66
C ARG A 54 8.97 -4.27 14.29
N THR A 55 8.11 -3.45 13.69
CA THR A 55 7.30 -3.83 12.52
C THR A 55 7.78 -3.19 11.23
N ILE A 56 8.18 -1.92 11.28
CA ILE A 56 8.48 -1.14 10.08
C ILE A 56 9.93 -1.29 9.68
N LYS A 57 10.14 -1.63 8.41
CA LYS A 57 11.47 -1.63 7.77
C LYS A 57 11.59 -0.39 6.90
N THR A 58 12.54 0.47 7.21
CA THR A 58 12.81 1.68 6.44
C THR A 58 13.72 1.38 5.25
N PRO A 59 13.60 2.07 4.09
CA PRO A 59 12.62 3.11 3.82
C PRO A 59 11.25 2.53 3.43
N LEU A 60 10.17 3.27 3.74
CA LEU A 60 8.79 2.85 3.46
C LEU A 60 7.93 4.06 3.11
N VAL A 61 7.18 3.99 2.02
CA VAL A 61 6.06 4.90 1.77
C VAL A 61 4.89 4.46 2.63
N ILE A 62 4.38 5.35 3.47
CA ILE A 62 3.28 5.02 4.38
C ILE A 62 1.91 5.28 3.74
N GLY A 63 0.84 4.98 4.46
CA GLY A 63 -0.54 5.20 4.04
C GLY A 63 -1.22 3.95 3.51
N HIS A 64 -2.49 3.77 3.86
CA HIS A 64 -3.28 2.58 3.49
C HIS A 64 -4.76 2.88 3.32
N GLU A 65 -5.20 4.12 3.49
CA GLU A 65 -6.58 4.56 3.26
C GLU A 65 -6.56 5.52 2.08
N PHE A 66 -7.14 5.11 0.96
CA PHE A 66 -7.01 5.85 -0.30
C PHE A 66 -8.19 5.67 -1.24
N CYS A 67 -8.27 6.60 -2.18
CA CYS A 67 -9.14 6.54 -3.34
C CYS A 67 -8.34 7.06 -4.54
N GLY A 68 -8.57 6.51 -5.70
CA GLY A 68 -7.86 6.92 -6.90
C GLY A 68 -8.49 6.40 -8.18
N ILE A 69 -7.77 6.64 -9.27
CA ILE A 69 -8.19 6.25 -10.62
C ILE A 69 -7.16 5.28 -11.17
N ILE A 70 -7.62 4.16 -11.71
CA ILE A 70 -6.74 3.18 -12.36
C ILE A 70 -6.11 3.84 -13.58
N SER A 71 -4.78 3.90 -13.60
CA SER A 71 -3.99 4.47 -14.70
C SER A 71 -3.31 3.40 -15.57
N GLU A 72 -3.14 2.20 -15.02
CA GLU A 72 -2.46 1.10 -15.70
C GLU A 72 -2.97 -0.24 -15.18
N ILE A 73 -3.10 -1.23 -16.05
CA ILE A 73 -3.60 -2.58 -15.70
C ILE A 73 -2.60 -3.61 -16.20
N GLY A 74 -2.28 -4.58 -15.36
CA GLY A 74 -1.50 -5.75 -15.74
C GLY A 74 -2.27 -6.65 -16.72
N GLU A 75 -1.55 -7.38 -17.55
CA GLU A 75 -2.13 -8.18 -18.63
C GLU A 75 -3.10 -9.27 -18.18
N ASN A 76 -2.99 -9.73 -16.94
CA ASN A 76 -3.86 -10.77 -16.38
C ASN A 76 -5.05 -10.21 -15.60
N VAL A 77 -5.19 -8.89 -15.49
CA VAL A 77 -6.30 -8.25 -14.78
C VAL A 77 -7.48 -8.07 -15.73
N THR A 78 -8.60 -8.70 -15.41
CA THR A 78 -9.81 -8.71 -16.25
C THR A 78 -11.02 -8.02 -15.64
N GLN A 79 -10.99 -7.77 -14.33
CA GLN A 79 -12.15 -7.24 -13.58
C GLN A 79 -12.21 -5.72 -13.54
N HIS A 80 -11.14 -5.05 -13.95
CA HIS A 80 -11.00 -3.60 -13.89
C HIS A 80 -10.55 -3.04 -15.24
N LYS A 81 -10.76 -1.76 -15.44
CA LYS A 81 -10.30 -1.03 -16.63
C LYS A 81 -9.67 0.30 -16.26
N ILE A 82 -8.81 0.80 -17.14
CA ILE A 82 -8.22 2.14 -17.00
C ILE A 82 -9.34 3.18 -16.92
N GLY A 83 -9.24 4.09 -15.98
CA GLY A 83 -10.24 5.12 -15.73
C GLY A 83 -11.23 4.78 -14.60
N ASP A 84 -11.27 3.53 -14.14
CA ASP A 84 -12.13 3.16 -13.01
C ASP A 84 -11.70 3.90 -11.74
N ARG A 85 -12.71 4.41 -11.01
CA ARG A 85 -12.51 4.98 -9.68
C ARG A 85 -12.54 3.84 -8.67
N VAL A 86 -11.50 3.75 -7.86
CA VAL A 86 -11.34 2.64 -6.92
C VAL A 86 -10.89 3.12 -5.55
N SER A 87 -11.22 2.32 -4.55
CA SER A 87 -10.64 2.34 -3.22
C SER A 87 -10.19 0.92 -2.93
N GLY A 88 -9.25 0.74 -2.03
CA GLY A 88 -8.69 -0.59 -1.76
C GLY A 88 -8.72 -0.95 -0.29
N GLU A 89 -8.72 -2.25 -0.02
CA GLU A 89 -8.49 -2.80 1.30
C GLU A 89 -6.98 -2.69 1.62
N GLY A 90 -6.67 -2.23 2.82
CA GLY A 90 -5.28 -2.04 3.27
C GLY A 90 -4.48 -3.31 3.51
N HIS A 91 -5.11 -4.48 3.39
CA HIS A 91 -4.48 -5.78 3.64
C HIS A 91 -4.48 -6.62 2.38
N ILE A 92 -3.30 -7.12 2.01
CA ILE A 92 -3.12 -8.05 0.90
C ILE A 92 -2.98 -9.44 1.48
N THR A 93 -3.85 -10.35 1.05
CA THR A 93 -3.84 -11.76 1.48
C THR A 93 -3.13 -12.64 0.47
N CYS A 94 -2.63 -13.78 0.91
CA CYS A 94 -1.88 -14.69 0.03
C CYS A 94 -2.77 -15.54 -0.89
N ASP A 95 -4.05 -15.65 -0.60
CA ASP A 95 -5.06 -16.46 -1.30
C ASP A 95 -4.76 -17.97 -1.34
N ASP A 96 -3.71 -18.42 -0.66
CA ASP A 96 -3.21 -19.79 -0.73
C ASP A 96 -3.16 -20.52 0.62
N CYS A 97 -3.05 -19.80 1.74
CA CYS A 97 -3.00 -20.44 3.04
C CYS A 97 -4.35 -21.11 3.41
N ARG A 98 -4.34 -21.96 4.42
CA ARG A 98 -5.53 -22.68 4.89
C ARG A 98 -6.73 -21.76 5.11
N ASN A 99 -6.52 -20.62 5.75
CA ASN A 99 -7.61 -19.68 6.06
C ASN A 99 -8.15 -18.99 4.81
N CYS A 100 -7.30 -18.57 3.89
CA CYS A 100 -7.72 -17.99 2.62
C CYS A 100 -8.53 -18.98 1.80
N ARG A 101 -8.07 -20.22 1.71
CA ARG A 101 -8.74 -21.29 0.96
C ARG A 101 -10.08 -21.67 1.58
N ALA A 102 -10.26 -21.46 2.87
CA ALA A 102 -11.53 -21.66 3.58
C ALA A 102 -12.46 -20.43 3.50
N GLY A 103 -12.15 -19.43 2.70
CA GLY A 103 -12.93 -18.20 2.59
C GLY A 103 -12.76 -17.23 3.76
N LYS A 104 -11.74 -17.44 4.59
CA LYS A 104 -11.45 -16.62 5.78
C LYS A 104 -10.19 -15.77 5.56
N LYS A 105 -10.20 -14.95 4.51
CA LYS A 105 -9.05 -14.11 4.14
C LYS A 105 -8.62 -13.16 5.25
N HIS A 106 -9.56 -12.70 6.07
CA HIS A 106 -9.27 -11.83 7.22
C HIS A 106 -8.38 -12.51 8.28
N LEU A 107 -8.24 -13.83 8.22
CA LEU A 107 -7.36 -14.63 9.07
C LEU A 107 -6.13 -15.13 8.33
N CYS A 108 -5.79 -14.54 7.18
CA CYS A 108 -4.61 -14.92 6.40
C CYS A 108 -3.36 -14.87 7.27
N GLN A 109 -2.57 -15.94 7.24
CA GLN A 109 -1.34 -16.04 8.02
C GLN A 109 -0.17 -15.26 7.42
N LYS A 110 -0.30 -14.85 6.16
CA LYS A 110 0.74 -14.15 5.39
C LYS A 110 0.27 -12.75 4.94
N THR A 111 -0.63 -12.15 5.69
CA THR A 111 -1.16 -10.82 5.36
C THR A 111 -0.05 -9.78 5.27
N ILE A 112 -0.09 -9.00 4.21
CA ILE A 112 0.80 -7.85 3.99
C ILE A 112 -0.02 -6.57 4.12
N GLY A 113 0.38 -5.69 5.03
CA GLY A 113 -0.23 -4.37 5.19
C GLY A 113 0.36 -3.36 4.20
N ILE A 114 -0.50 -2.73 3.40
CA ILE A 114 -0.10 -1.60 2.57
C ILE A 114 0.29 -0.45 3.49
N GLY A 115 1.43 0.20 3.20
CA GLY A 115 1.95 1.28 4.05
C GLY A 115 2.53 0.82 5.38
N VAL A 116 2.70 -0.49 5.58
CA VAL A 116 3.31 -1.11 6.77
C VAL A 116 4.41 -2.09 6.36
N HIS A 117 4.08 -3.07 5.52
CA HIS A 117 5.03 -4.08 5.03
C HIS A 117 5.47 -3.84 3.60
N LYS A 118 4.70 -3.05 2.86
CA LYS A 118 5.02 -2.64 1.48
C LYS A 118 4.64 -1.17 1.31
N ASN A 119 5.20 -0.51 0.31
CA ASN A 119 4.92 0.89 0.02
C ASN A 119 3.41 1.17 -0.13
N GLY A 120 2.99 2.28 0.44
CA GLY A 120 1.59 2.65 0.60
C GLY A 120 1.15 3.83 -0.24
N SER A 121 0.07 4.45 0.21
CA SER A 121 -0.75 5.38 -0.57
C SER A 121 -0.41 6.87 -0.40
N PHE A 122 0.51 7.23 0.48
CA PHE A 122 0.93 8.64 0.59
C PHE A 122 1.96 8.95 -0.50
N ALA A 123 1.54 8.76 -1.74
CA ALA A 123 2.30 8.96 -2.96
C ALA A 123 1.36 9.30 -4.11
N GLU A 124 1.91 9.73 -5.23
CA GLU A 124 1.08 10.01 -6.41
C GLU A 124 0.51 8.73 -7.05
N TYR A 125 1.25 7.63 -6.97
CA TYR A 125 0.84 6.33 -7.51
C TYR A 125 1.05 5.19 -6.51
N LEU A 126 0.14 4.22 -6.57
CA LEU A 126 0.19 2.99 -5.79
C LEU A 126 -0.06 1.80 -6.72
N VAL A 127 0.69 0.72 -6.54
CA VAL A 127 0.47 -0.55 -7.24
C VAL A 127 0.03 -1.61 -6.23
N ILE A 128 -1.10 -2.26 -6.53
CA ILE A 128 -1.67 -3.33 -5.71
C ILE A 128 -2.19 -4.44 -6.61
N PRO A 129 -2.42 -5.65 -6.07
CA PRO A 129 -3.08 -6.73 -6.81
C PRO A 129 -4.44 -6.27 -7.36
N GLY A 130 -4.75 -6.68 -8.57
CA GLY A 130 -5.99 -6.36 -9.26
C GLY A 130 -7.15 -7.28 -8.91
#